data_4d7135ce80c9c2f2e83db6a330000d19
#
_entry.id   4d7135ce80c9c2f2e83db6a330000d19
#
_cell.length_a   1.000
_cell.length_b   1.000
_cell.length_c   1.000
_cell.angle_alpha   90.00
_cell.angle_beta   90.00
_cell.angle_gamma   90.00
#
_symmetry.space_group_name_H-M   'P 1'
#
loop_
_entity.id
_entity.type
_entity.pdbx_description
1 polymer ?
#
loop_
_entity_poly.entity_id
_entity_poly.type
_entity_poly.pdbx_seq_one_letter_code
_entity_poly.pdbx_strand_id
1 'polypeptide(L)' 'MKKQTLGHRIADLRKESGMTQLDLAGKMGVTDKAVSKWERDLACPDVNSMARLAGIFGVSVDELMQVKA' A
#
# COMPACT_ATOMS: atom_id res chain seq x y z
N MET A 1 -16.86 -10.71 -10.47
CA MET A 1 -16.26 -9.44 -10.11
C MET A 1 -15.09 -9.66 -9.18
N LYS A 2 -13.97 -9.00 -9.43
CA LYS A 2 -12.80 -9.18 -8.60
C LYS A 2 -12.94 -8.41 -7.30
N LYS A 3 -12.55 -9.05 -6.20
CA LYS A 3 -12.38 -8.33 -4.96
C LYS A 3 -11.11 -7.51 -5.03
N GLN A 4 -11.18 -6.30 -4.55
CA GLN A 4 -9.99 -5.50 -4.40
C GLN A 4 -9.43 -5.74 -3.00
N THR A 5 -8.23 -6.31 -2.93
CA THR A 5 -7.56 -6.56 -1.67
C THR A 5 -6.77 -5.32 -1.24
N LEU A 6 -6.33 -5.31 0.01
CA LEU A 6 -5.45 -4.24 0.48
C LEU A 6 -4.19 -4.15 -0.37
N GLY A 7 -3.62 -5.29 -0.73
CA GLY A 7 -2.42 -5.30 -1.56
C GLY A 7 -2.66 -4.67 -2.92
N HIS A 8 -3.77 -5.00 -3.58
CA HIS A 8 -4.14 -4.39 -4.86
C HIS A 8 -4.33 -2.88 -4.72
N ARG A 9 -4.95 -2.45 -3.62
CA ARG A 9 -5.18 -1.04 -3.39
C ARG A 9 -3.86 -0.28 -3.22
N ILE A 10 -2.94 -0.86 -2.46
CA ILE A 10 -1.61 -0.26 -2.29
C ILE A 10 -0.91 -0.14 -3.64
N ALA A 11 -0.95 -1.21 -4.45
CA ALA A 11 -0.32 -1.19 -5.76
C ALA A 11 -0.94 -0.14 -6.67
N ASP A 12 -2.27 -0.04 -6.68
CA ASP A 12 -2.97 0.94 -7.50
C ASP A 12 -2.61 2.37 -7.10
N LEU A 13 -2.63 2.66 -5.80
CA LEU A 13 -2.30 4.00 -5.32
C LEU A 13 -0.85 4.34 -5.62
N ARG A 14 0.05 3.37 -5.47
CA ARG A 14 1.46 3.56 -5.79
C ARG A 14 1.63 3.92 -7.27
N LYS A 15 0.98 3.18 -8.15
CA LYS A 15 1.09 3.41 -9.59
C LYS A 15 0.47 4.74 -9.98
N GLU A 16 -0.67 5.09 -9.39
CA GLU A 16 -1.32 6.37 -9.63
C GLU A 16 -0.44 7.54 -9.18
N SER A 17 0.38 7.32 -8.16
CA SER A 17 1.31 8.33 -7.67
C SER A 17 2.62 8.38 -8.45
N GLY A 18 2.77 7.52 -9.45
CA GLY A 18 3.96 7.50 -10.29
C GLY A 18 5.20 6.94 -9.60
N MET A 19 5.01 6.09 -8.58
CA MET A 19 6.11 5.54 -7.81
C MET A 19 6.38 4.09 -8.18
N THR A 20 7.66 3.70 -8.12
CA THR A 20 8.04 2.29 -8.16
C THR A 20 7.91 1.70 -6.76
N GLN A 21 8.01 0.37 -6.66
CA GLN A 21 8.05 -0.28 -5.34
C GLN A 21 9.24 0.23 -4.52
N LEU A 22 10.36 0.45 -5.18
CA LEU A 22 11.55 0.96 -4.50
C LEU A 22 11.34 2.39 -3.99
N ASP A 23 10.69 3.23 -4.79
CA ASP A 23 10.36 4.60 -4.39
C ASP A 23 9.50 4.61 -3.13
N LEU A 24 8.46 3.79 -3.12
CA LEU A 24 7.57 3.71 -1.97
C LEU A 24 8.30 3.17 -0.74
N ALA A 25 9.13 2.15 -0.95
CA ALA A 25 9.93 1.58 0.14
C ALA A 25 10.82 2.64 0.78
N GLY A 26 11.45 3.47 -0.03
CA GLY A 26 12.29 4.56 0.48
C GLY A 26 11.50 5.55 1.32
N LYS A 27 10.30 5.91 0.88
CA LYS A 27 9.44 6.82 1.63
C LYS A 27 8.92 6.20 2.93
N MET A 28 8.76 4.87 2.93
CA MET A 28 8.27 4.15 4.09
C MET A 28 9.37 3.75 5.07
N GLY A 29 10.63 3.81 4.64
CA GLY A 29 11.74 3.33 5.47
C GLY A 29 11.77 1.81 5.58
N VAL A 30 11.31 1.11 4.56
CA VAL A 30 11.30 -0.35 4.51
C VAL A 30 11.99 -0.83 3.23
N THR A 31 12.09 -2.13 3.06
CA THR A 31 12.68 -2.69 1.85
C THR A 31 11.64 -2.79 0.74
N ASP A 32 12.11 -2.81 -0.50
CA ASP A 32 11.23 -3.02 -1.64
C ASP A 32 10.56 -4.40 -1.59
N LYS A 33 11.23 -5.38 -0.98
CA LYS A 33 10.64 -6.70 -0.79
C LYS A 33 9.42 -6.65 0.12
N ALA A 34 9.46 -5.80 1.15
CA ALA A 34 8.31 -5.63 2.04
C ALA A 34 7.12 -5.07 1.27
N VAL A 35 7.35 -4.05 0.45
CA VAL A 35 6.29 -3.46 -0.39
C VAL A 35 5.74 -4.51 -1.35
N SER A 36 6.62 -5.29 -1.97
CA SER A 36 6.20 -6.35 -2.88
C SER A 36 5.31 -7.38 -2.18
N LYS A 37 5.66 -7.77 -0.97
CA LYS A 37 4.84 -8.72 -0.20
C LYS A 37 3.48 -8.14 0.12
N TRP A 38 3.42 -6.86 0.50
CA TRP A 38 2.14 -6.21 0.77
C TRP A 38 1.25 -6.24 -0.47
N GLU A 39 1.81 -5.91 -1.63
CA GLU A 39 1.05 -5.82 -2.88
C GLU A 39 0.55 -7.17 -3.35
N ARG A 40 1.24 -8.24 -2.96
CA ARG A 40 0.83 -9.61 -3.30
C ARG A 40 0.01 -10.28 -2.20
N ASP A 41 -0.34 -9.54 -1.17
CA ASP A 41 -1.11 -10.05 -0.03
C ASP A 41 -0.40 -11.18 0.72
N LEU A 42 0.93 -11.21 0.65
CA LEU A 42 1.74 -12.18 1.40
C LEU A 42 2.06 -11.71 2.80
N ALA A 43 1.92 -10.41 3.05
CA ALA A 43 2.12 -9.80 4.35
C ALA A 43 1.24 -8.55 4.43
N CYS A 44 0.92 -8.14 5.64
CA CYS A 44 0.14 -6.92 5.87
C CYS A 44 1.03 -5.86 6.52
N PRO A 45 0.91 -4.59 6.12
CA PRO A 45 1.57 -3.51 6.85
C PRO A 45 1.00 -3.44 8.27
N ASP A 46 1.84 -3.08 9.24
CA ASP A 46 1.36 -2.87 10.59
C ASP A 46 0.63 -1.53 10.70
N VAL A 47 0.10 -1.23 11.89
CA VAL A 47 -0.71 -0.03 12.09
C VAL A 47 0.08 1.24 11.76
N ASN A 48 1.33 1.31 12.18
CA ASN A 48 2.17 2.47 11.90
C ASN A 48 2.44 2.61 10.41
N SER A 49 2.70 1.50 9.73
CA SER A 49 2.91 1.51 8.28
C SER A 49 1.65 1.90 7.54
N MET A 50 0.48 1.46 8.01
CA MET A 50 -0.80 1.84 7.40
C MET A 50 -1.00 3.35 7.47
N ALA A 51 -0.74 3.96 8.63
CA ALA A 51 -0.88 5.40 8.78
C ALA A 51 0.08 6.15 7.85
N ARG A 52 1.30 5.66 7.73
CA ARG A 52 2.30 6.28 6.86
C ARG A 52 1.93 6.16 5.39
N LEU A 53 1.45 4.98 4.98
CA LEU A 53 0.96 4.79 3.61
C LEU A 53 -0.17 5.75 3.28
N ALA A 54 -1.13 5.88 4.18
CA ALA A 54 -2.25 6.79 3.97
C ALA A 54 -1.76 8.23 3.77
N GLY A 55 -0.79 8.65 4.59
CA GLY A 55 -0.20 9.98 4.45
C GLY A 55 0.52 10.18 3.12
N ILE A 56 1.28 9.18 2.69
CA ILE A 56 2.01 9.24 1.42
C ILE A 56 1.05 9.33 0.24
N PHE A 57 -0.05 8.58 0.28
CA PHE A 57 -1.03 8.56 -0.81
C PHE A 57 -2.05 9.68 -0.70
N GLY A 58 -2.08 10.42 0.40
CA GLY A 58 -3.03 11.51 0.58
C GLY A 58 -4.46 11.01 0.79
N VAL A 59 -4.63 9.87 1.41
CA VAL A 59 -5.95 9.30 1.73
C VAL A 59 -6.01 9.02 3.24
N SER A 60 -7.21 8.79 3.74
CA SER A 60 -7.36 8.38 5.14
C SER A 60 -7.02 6.91 5.29
N VAL A 61 -6.72 6.49 6.52
CA VAL A 61 -6.49 5.06 6.79
C VAL A 61 -7.75 4.26 6.45
N ASP A 62 -8.92 4.81 6.75
CA ASP A 62 -10.18 4.15 6.42
C ASP A 62 -10.30 3.91 4.91
N GLU A 63 -9.96 4.92 4.11
CA GLU A 63 -9.99 4.80 2.65
C GLU A 63 -8.99 3.75 2.18
N LEU A 64 -7.81 3.75 2.76
CA LEU A 64 -6.76 2.80 2.38
C LEU A 64 -7.20 1.37 2.68
N MET A 65 -7.86 1.16 3.82
CA MET A 65 -8.29 -0.17 4.24
C MET A 65 -9.62 -0.60 3.63
N GLN A 66 -10.29 0.30 2.93
CA GLN A 66 -11.59 0.01 2.36
C GLN A 66 -11.43 -0.93 1.17
N VAL A 67 -11.73 -2.18 1.38
CA VAL A 67 -11.72 -3.17 0.32
C VAL A 67 -13.14 -3.57 0.05
N LYS A 68 -13.51 -3.60 -1.23
CA LYS A 68 -14.86 -3.99 -1.62
C LYS A 68 -14.88 -5.46 -1.99
N ALA A 69 -15.87 -6.12 -1.46
CA ALA A 69 -16.09 -7.52 -1.82
C ALA A 69 -16.72 -7.60 -3.21
#